data_e141ea10ea7a5921f29a7e598a010e76
#
_entry.id   e141ea10ea7a5921f29a7e598a010e76
#
_cell.length_a   1.000
_cell.length_b   1.000
_cell.length_c   1.000
_cell.angle_alpha   90.00
_cell.angle_beta   90.00
_cell.angle_gamma   90.00
#
_symmetry.space_group_name_H-M   'P 1'
#
loop_
_entity.id
_entity.type
_entity.pdbx_description
1 polymer ?
#
loop_
_entity_poly.entity_id
_entity_poly.type
_entity_poly.pdbx_seq_one_letter_code
_entity_poly.pdbx_strand_id
1 'polypeptide(L)'
;MTVSVADSDTAYQCTCPSRKFPCKHALGLLLLWAAGSIAETDVLPERVEVWAESRRDRAEKSAARSAAKAEKVAADPEGAAKRAAQRAERIGNGLADLDRWLTDQIAAGISDSATLSYSAVDPVAKRLVDAQAPGVAGRVRTLASARSSSGDAWPDAVLAEFARLHLLCQAWTRLAELPPAMQDTVRRRIGISVDADAVRRDGERVADRWHVLGSRDRAADKLTERRIWLRGAESGRTAMLLAFGAMQQAPALALPVGAVYQAEMVFHSEVLPLRAQMETGEIATMGASPAGATLQAAADAFADALAADPWQDGWPVVVADAVPDRDGELADAEGRRVPLICEDAALWRLLAVSGGHPVTVFGEYTDAGLQPLTVWAAEAAVAL
;
A
#
# COMPACT_ATOMS: atom_id res chain seq x y z
N MET A 1 29.65 6.05 4.41
CA MET A 1 28.52 5.17 4.13
C MET A 1 28.53 4.08 5.18
N THR A 2 27.42 3.80 5.80
CA THR A 2 27.32 2.79 6.86
C THR A 2 26.19 1.87 6.49
N VAL A 3 26.45 0.57 6.41
CA VAL A 3 25.44 -0.48 6.36
C VAL A 3 25.58 -1.25 7.66
N SER A 4 24.50 -1.38 8.39
CA SER A 4 24.42 -2.22 9.58
C SER A 4 23.40 -3.32 9.29
N VAL A 5 23.81 -4.55 9.48
CA VAL A 5 22.92 -5.71 9.50
C VAL A 5 22.83 -6.09 10.98
N ALA A 6 21.70 -5.81 11.61
CA ALA A 6 21.41 -6.33 12.94
C ALA A 6 20.71 -7.68 12.79
N ASP A 7 20.91 -8.58 13.73
CA ASP A 7 20.48 -10.01 13.69
C ASP A 7 19.01 -10.27 13.36
N SER A 8 18.16 -9.26 13.39
CA SER A 8 16.73 -9.37 13.09
C SER A 8 16.16 -8.31 12.15
N ASP A 9 16.95 -7.33 11.75
CA ASP A 9 16.46 -6.20 10.97
C ASP A 9 17.56 -5.63 10.07
N THR A 10 17.55 -5.98 8.79
CA THR A 10 18.49 -5.43 7.82
C THR A 10 18.23 -3.95 7.62
N ALA A 11 19.00 -3.12 8.28
CA ALA A 11 18.88 -1.68 8.20
C ALA A 11 20.15 -1.06 7.64
N TYR A 12 20.00 -0.05 6.78
CA TYR A 12 21.11 0.67 6.20
C TYR A 12 20.87 2.17 6.14
N GLN A 13 21.94 2.94 6.26
CA GLN A 13 21.93 4.40 6.13
C GLN A 13 23.06 4.84 5.20
N CYS A 14 22.78 5.79 4.33
CA CYS A 14 23.78 6.43 3.50
C CYS A 14 23.66 7.96 3.58
N THR A 15 24.79 8.64 3.73
CA THR A 15 24.85 10.11 3.77
C THR A 15 24.91 10.76 2.39
N CYS A 16 24.77 9.98 1.30
CA CYS A 16 24.75 10.55 -0.05
C CYS A 16 23.44 11.31 -0.33
N PRO A 17 23.46 12.31 -1.23
CA PRO A 17 22.27 13.10 -1.58
C PRO A 17 21.26 12.36 -2.48
N SER A 18 21.39 11.04 -2.64
CA SER A 18 20.49 10.25 -3.47
C SER A 18 19.08 10.25 -2.89
N ARG A 19 18.09 10.50 -3.75
CA ARG A 19 16.67 10.36 -3.41
C ARG A 19 16.16 8.92 -3.55
N LYS A 20 16.95 8.04 -4.22
CA LYS A 20 16.63 6.61 -4.35
C LYS A 20 17.15 5.86 -3.13
N PHE A 21 16.32 4.97 -2.58
CA PHE A 21 16.67 4.14 -1.44
C PHE A 21 16.19 2.69 -1.67
N PRO A 22 17.09 1.68 -1.61
CA PRO A 22 18.53 1.82 -1.36
C PRO A 22 19.26 2.62 -2.45
N CYS A 23 20.21 3.46 -2.03
CA CYS A 23 21.04 4.16 -3.00
C CYS A 23 22.10 3.21 -3.59
N LYS A 24 22.71 3.59 -4.71
CA LYS A 24 23.77 2.78 -5.36
C LYS A 24 24.91 2.39 -4.42
N HIS A 25 25.22 3.21 -3.45
CA HIS A 25 26.28 2.92 -2.48
C HIS A 25 25.86 1.86 -1.47
N ALA A 26 24.61 1.92 -0.96
CA ALA A 26 24.07 0.89 -0.09
C ALA A 26 23.95 -0.46 -0.83
N LEU A 27 23.45 -0.45 -2.07
CA LEU A 27 23.39 -1.65 -2.91
C LEU A 27 24.79 -2.22 -3.19
N GLY A 28 25.76 -1.38 -3.55
CA GLY A 28 27.13 -1.84 -3.79
C GLY A 28 27.75 -2.47 -2.55
N LEU A 29 27.51 -1.91 -1.36
CA LEU A 29 28.02 -2.48 -0.12
C LEU A 29 27.33 -3.80 0.25
N LEU A 30 26.01 -3.90 0.03
CA LEU A 30 25.28 -5.15 0.24
C LEU A 30 25.73 -6.26 -0.72
N LEU A 31 26.00 -5.92 -1.99
CA LEU A 31 26.52 -6.88 -2.97
C LEU A 31 27.93 -7.35 -2.60
N LEU A 32 28.81 -6.45 -2.16
CA LEU A 32 30.15 -6.81 -1.68
C LEU A 32 30.11 -7.68 -0.43
N TRP A 33 29.18 -7.41 0.47
CA TRP A 33 28.96 -8.25 1.65
C TRP A 33 28.43 -9.65 1.26
N ALA A 34 27.40 -9.71 0.42
CA ALA A 34 26.85 -10.96 -0.09
C ALA A 34 27.88 -11.81 -0.88
N ALA A 35 28.84 -11.15 -1.55
CA ALA A 35 29.95 -11.79 -2.22
C ALA A 35 31.10 -12.22 -1.27
N GLY A 36 30.95 -12.01 0.04
CA GLY A 36 32.01 -12.30 1.01
C GLY A 36 33.25 -11.42 0.91
N SER A 37 33.16 -10.30 0.16
CA SER A 37 34.29 -9.40 -0.11
C SER A 37 34.52 -8.37 1.01
N ILE A 38 33.68 -8.36 2.03
CA ILE A 38 33.77 -7.46 3.19
C ILE A 38 33.87 -8.33 4.44
N ALA A 39 34.87 -8.05 5.26
CA ALA A 39 35.03 -8.73 6.55
C ALA A 39 33.94 -8.26 7.52
N GLU A 40 33.35 -9.18 8.24
CA GLU A 40 32.46 -8.89 9.36
C GLU A 40 33.29 -8.44 10.57
N THR A 41 32.70 -7.58 11.39
CA THR A 41 33.33 -7.07 12.59
C THR A 41 32.31 -6.91 13.70
N ASP A 42 32.66 -7.36 14.89
CA ASP A 42 31.87 -7.16 16.11
C ASP A 42 32.06 -5.76 16.71
N VAL A 43 33.03 -5.00 16.19
CA VAL A 43 33.30 -3.63 16.65
C VAL A 43 32.54 -2.63 15.79
N LEU A 44 31.46 -2.09 16.33
CA LEU A 44 30.66 -1.07 15.65
C LEU A 44 31.37 0.30 15.73
N PRO A 45 31.53 1.02 14.60
CA PRO A 45 31.94 2.43 14.67
C PRO A 45 30.92 3.26 15.46
N GLU A 46 31.38 4.20 16.28
CA GLU A 46 30.57 5.08 17.14
C GLU A 46 29.31 5.64 16.42
N ARG A 47 29.48 6.06 15.17
CA ARG A 47 28.35 6.57 14.37
C ARG A 47 27.28 5.52 14.07
N VAL A 48 27.64 4.24 13.97
CA VAL A 48 26.71 3.13 13.76
C VAL A 48 25.98 2.83 15.05
N GLU A 49 26.70 2.85 16.18
CA GLU A 49 26.11 2.66 17.52
C GLU A 49 25.07 3.73 17.81
N VAL A 50 25.40 5.02 17.65
CA VAL A 50 24.48 6.15 17.84
C VAL A 50 23.23 6.02 16.93
N TRP A 51 23.41 5.58 15.69
CA TRP A 51 22.29 5.38 14.78
C TRP A 51 21.43 4.19 15.20
N ALA A 52 22.02 3.06 15.58
CA ALA A 52 21.30 1.87 16.06
C ALA A 52 20.55 2.18 17.38
N GLU A 53 21.18 2.92 18.31
CA GLU A 53 20.53 3.41 19.53
C GLU A 53 19.35 4.31 19.20
N SER A 54 19.50 5.26 18.29
CA SER A 54 18.41 6.16 17.91
C SER A 54 17.20 5.44 17.29
N ARG A 55 17.41 4.27 16.68
CA ARG A 55 16.35 3.40 16.17
C ARG A 55 15.66 2.65 17.30
N ARG A 56 16.45 2.03 18.20
CA ARG A 56 15.93 1.35 19.40
C ARG A 56 15.12 2.31 20.26
N ASP A 57 15.64 3.47 20.56
CA ASP A 57 14.97 4.54 21.30
C ASP A 57 13.62 4.95 20.67
N ARG A 58 13.56 5.04 19.34
CA ARG A 58 12.29 5.35 18.63
C ARG A 58 11.27 4.24 18.74
N ALA A 59 11.71 3.00 18.64
CA ALA A 59 10.85 1.82 18.82
C ALA A 59 10.34 1.75 20.27
N GLU A 60 11.20 1.91 21.25
CA GLU A 60 10.85 1.93 22.68
C GLU A 60 9.90 3.08 23.03
N LYS A 61 10.16 4.29 22.52
CA LYS A 61 9.27 5.45 22.72
C LYS A 61 7.91 5.24 22.04
N SER A 62 7.86 4.54 20.91
CA SER A 62 6.60 4.18 20.26
C SER A 62 5.81 3.18 21.11
N ALA A 63 6.46 2.11 21.56
CA ALA A 63 5.86 1.10 22.43
C ALA A 63 5.38 1.71 23.75
N ALA A 64 6.22 2.57 24.38
CA ALA A 64 5.84 3.27 25.62
C ALA A 64 4.64 4.21 25.42
N ARG A 65 4.53 4.89 24.28
CA ARG A 65 3.35 5.72 23.96
C ARG A 65 2.09 4.89 23.79
N SER A 66 2.18 3.74 23.13
CA SER A 66 1.05 2.82 22.98
C SER A 66 0.61 2.25 24.31
N ALA A 67 1.55 1.82 25.16
CA ALA A 67 1.26 1.34 26.50
C ALA A 67 0.60 2.42 27.39
N ALA A 68 1.15 3.64 27.40
CA ALA A 68 0.58 4.76 28.15
C ALA A 68 -0.82 5.16 27.63
N LYS A 69 -1.08 5.02 26.33
CA LYS A 69 -2.42 5.24 25.75
C LYS A 69 -3.39 4.17 26.20
N ALA A 70 -2.99 2.89 26.20
CA ALA A 70 -3.81 1.78 26.66
C ALA A 70 -4.13 1.94 28.18
N GLU A 71 -3.14 2.30 28.99
CA GLU A 71 -3.30 2.57 30.42
C GLU A 71 -4.30 3.72 30.68
N LYS A 72 -4.20 4.83 29.93
CA LYS A 72 -5.17 5.94 30.02
C LYS A 72 -6.59 5.54 29.66
N VAL A 73 -6.76 4.66 28.68
CA VAL A 73 -8.08 4.14 28.29
C VAL A 73 -8.61 3.20 29.40
N ALA A 74 -7.75 2.38 29.98
CA ALA A 74 -8.12 1.49 31.08
C ALA A 74 -8.46 2.27 32.39
N ALA A 75 -7.77 3.39 32.63
CA ALA A 75 -8.01 4.23 33.83
C ALA A 75 -9.27 5.09 33.70
N ASP A 76 -9.74 5.44 32.51
CA ASP A 76 -10.93 6.26 32.24
C ASP A 76 -11.72 5.71 31.05
N PRO A 77 -12.41 4.56 31.20
CA PRO A 77 -13.18 3.95 30.12
C PRO A 77 -14.37 4.80 29.67
N GLU A 78 -15.05 5.46 30.60
CA GLU A 78 -16.20 6.32 30.29
C GLU A 78 -15.78 7.56 29.50
N GLY A 79 -14.72 8.22 29.92
CA GLY A 79 -14.15 9.34 29.19
C GLY A 79 -13.60 8.93 27.80
N ALA A 80 -13.03 7.74 27.68
CA ALA A 80 -12.59 7.19 26.40
C ALA A 80 -13.80 6.94 25.48
N ALA A 81 -14.87 6.34 25.98
CA ALA A 81 -16.12 6.11 25.24
C ALA A 81 -16.75 7.43 24.78
N LYS A 82 -16.81 8.43 25.67
CA LYS A 82 -17.33 9.77 25.35
C LYS A 82 -16.52 10.44 24.24
N ARG A 83 -15.18 10.38 24.31
CA ARG A 83 -14.30 10.91 23.25
C ARG A 83 -14.50 10.18 21.92
N ALA A 84 -14.67 8.86 21.94
CA ALA A 84 -14.95 8.06 20.76
C ALA A 84 -16.30 8.43 20.13
N ALA A 85 -17.35 8.59 20.95
CA ALA A 85 -18.68 9.02 20.50
C ALA A 85 -18.64 10.42 19.86
N GLN A 86 -17.96 11.39 20.50
CA GLN A 86 -17.79 12.74 19.96
C GLN A 86 -16.99 12.75 18.65
N ARG A 87 -16.03 11.84 18.51
CA ARG A 87 -15.30 11.66 17.25
C ARG A 87 -16.23 11.10 16.17
N ALA A 88 -17.00 10.07 16.49
CA ALA A 88 -17.93 9.45 15.55
C ALA A 88 -18.99 10.45 15.07
N GLU A 89 -19.51 11.29 15.96
CA GLU A 89 -20.44 12.37 15.63
C GLU A 89 -19.84 13.40 14.68
N ARG A 90 -18.59 13.85 14.93
CA ARG A 90 -17.89 14.79 14.03
C ARG A 90 -17.68 14.20 12.65
N ILE A 91 -17.26 12.94 12.57
CA ILE A 91 -17.11 12.22 11.31
C ILE A 91 -18.47 12.13 10.60
N GLY A 92 -19.52 11.73 11.31
CA GLY A 92 -20.86 11.64 10.75
C GLY A 92 -21.36 12.95 10.14
N ASN A 93 -21.18 14.07 10.85
CA ASN A 93 -21.54 15.39 10.37
C ASN A 93 -20.75 15.77 9.11
N GLY A 94 -19.42 15.53 9.10
CA GLY A 94 -18.58 15.80 7.93
C GLY A 94 -18.94 14.96 6.71
N LEU A 95 -19.31 13.68 6.92
CA LEU A 95 -19.77 12.80 5.85
C LEU A 95 -21.16 13.18 5.33
N ALA A 96 -22.07 13.63 6.19
CA ALA A 96 -23.38 14.14 5.78
C ALA A 96 -23.26 15.42 4.93
N ASP A 97 -22.31 16.30 5.27
CA ASP A 97 -22.00 17.48 4.46
C ASP A 97 -21.41 17.10 3.10
N LEU A 98 -20.52 16.09 3.05
CA LEU A 98 -20.01 15.55 1.81
C LEU A 98 -21.12 14.97 0.95
N ASP A 99 -22.00 14.16 1.52
CA ASP A 99 -23.08 13.50 0.79
C ASP A 99 -24.03 14.50 0.11
N ARG A 100 -24.35 15.57 0.83
CA ARG A 100 -25.09 16.71 0.24
C ARG A 100 -24.32 17.36 -0.90
N TRP A 101 -23.04 17.65 -0.71
CA TRP A 101 -22.21 18.25 -1.74
C TRP A 101 -22.14 17.37 -2.99
N LEU A 102 -21.98 16.04 -2.87
CA LEU A 102 -22.00 15.11 -4.00
C LEU A 102 -23.32 15.16 -4.76
N THR A 103 -24.44 15.19 -4.03
CA THR A 103 -25.79 15.28 -4.62
C THR A 103 -25.98 16.60 -5.38
N ASP A 104 -25.53 17.72 -4.81
CA ASP A 104 -25.59 19.03 -5.44
C ASP A 104 -24.77 19.11 -6.74
N GLN A 105 -23.56 18.47 -6.74
CA GLN A 105 -22.72 18.41 -7.95
C GLN A 105 -23.40 17.61 -9.07
N ILE A 106 -24.04 16.49 -8.74
CA ILE A 106 -24.79 15.68 -9.72
C ILE A 106 -25.97 16.47 -10.27
N ALA A 107 -26.74 17.15 -9.40
CA ALA A 107 -27.89 17.96 -9.80
C ALA A 107 -27.51 19.15 -10.69
N ALA A 108 -26.34 19.75 -10.45
CA ALA A 108 -25.79 20.83 -11.26
C ALA A 108 -25.20 20.37 -12.61
N GLY A 109 -24.86 19.07 -12.70
CA GLY A 109 -24.19 18.48 -13.86
C GLY A 109 -22.66 18.41 -13.71
N ILE A 110 -22.09 17.22 -13.82
CA ILE A 110 -20.66 16.93 -13.65
C ILE A 110 -19.82 17.49 -14.83
N SER A 111 -20.44 17.83 -15.94
CA SER A 111 -19.76 18.26 -17.17
C SER A 111 -19.01 19.60 -17.07
N ASP A 112 -19.33 20.43 -16.09
CA ASP A 112 -18.60 21.68 -15.87
C ASP A 112 -17.29 21.44 -15.13
N SER A 113 -16.18 21.66 -15.85
CA SER A 113 -14.83 21.48 -15.31
C SER A 113 -14.50 22.39 -14.12
N ALA A 114 -15.23 23.49 -13.94
CA ALA A 114 -15.01 24.41 -12.83
C ALA A 114 -15.44 23.80 -11.49
N THR A 115 -16.43 22.92 -11.49
CA THR A 115 -16.99 22.28 -10.28
C THR A 115 -16.04 21.26 -9.64
N LEU A 116 -15.11 20.70 -10.40
CA LEU A 116 -14.11 19.73 -9.95
C LEU A 116 -12.68 20.29 -9.95
N SER A 117 -12.52 21.60 -10.09
CA SER A 117 -11.21 22.24 -9.97
C SER A 117 -10.63 22.05 -8.56
N TYR A 118 -9.30 22.12 -8.42
CA TYR A 118 -8.65 22.04 -7.12
C TYR A 118 -9.22 23.06 -6.12
N SER A 119 -9.52 24.28 -6.58
CA SER A 119 -10.12 25.33 -5.75
C SER A 119 -11.54 25.03 -5.27
N ALA A 120 -12.29 24.20 -5.99
CA ALA A 120 -13.63 23.75 -5.57
C ALA A 120 -13.57 22.55 -4.61
N VAL A 121 -12.65 21.64 -4.84
CA VAL A 121 -12.56 20.35 -4.10
C VAL A 121 -11.80 20.49 -2.78
N ASP A 122 -10.73 21.32 -2.74
CA ASP A 122 -9.85 21.43 -1.56
C ASP A 122 -10.57 21.96 -0.31
N PRO A 123 -11.51 22.94 -0.37
CA PRO A 123 -12.29 23.34 0.79
C PRO A 123 -13.15 22.21 1.37
N VAL A 124 -13.69 21.32 0.51
CA VAL A 124 -14.46 20.14 0.95
C VAL A 124 -13.53 19.16 1.66
N ALA A 125 -12.38 18.88 1.06
CA ALA A 125 -11.38 18.00 1.65
C ALA A 125 -10.85 18.54 3.00
N LYS A 126 -10.64 19.85 3.15
CA LYS A 126 -10.23 20.46 4.42
C LYS A 126 -11.26 20.24 5.51
N ARG A 127 -12.55 20.48 5.22
CA ARG A 127 -13.63 20.21 6.19
C ARG A 127 -13.66 18.75 6.64
N LEU A 128 -13.40 17.80 5.73
CA LEU A 128 -13.30 16.38 6.07
C LEU A 128 -12.10 16.06 6.98
N VAL A 129 -10.95 16.73 6.76
CA VAL A 129 -9.80 16.61 7.70
C VAL A 129 -10.17 17.14 9.08
N ASP A 130 -10.82 18.29 9.16
CA ASP A 130 -11.30 18.89 10.42
C ASP A 130 -12.33 17.97 11.11
N ALA A 131 -13.17 17.30 10.32
CA ALA A 131 -14.10 16.27 10.78
C ALA A 131 -13.43 14.94 11.17
N GLN A 132 -12.10 14.83 11.07
CA GLN A 132 -11.32 13.62 11.38
C GLN A 132 -11.59 12.43 10.42
N ALA A 133 -11.90 12.73 9.17
CA ALA A 133 -12.07 11.78 8.06
C ALA A 133 -10.98 11.96 6.97
N PRO A 134 -9.67 11.83 7.30
CA PRO A 134 -8.59 12.15 6.36
C PRO A 134 -8.53 11.19 5.16
N GLY A 135 -8.96 9.94 5.29
CA GLY A 135 -9.02 8.98 4.18
C GLY A 135 -10.00 9.43 3.11
N VAL A 136 -11.19 9.90 3.52
CA VAL A 136 -12.20 10.45 2.61
C VAL A 136 -11.71 11.76 1.99
N ALA A 137 -11.06 12.64 2.78
CA ALA A 137 -10.47 13.88 2.28
C ALA A 137 -9.44 13.62 1.17
N GLY A 138 -8.61 12.58 1.31
CA GLY A 138 -7.67 12.14 0.28
C GLY A 138 -8.40 11.76 -1.01
N ARG A 139 -9.43 10.94 -0.94
CA ARG A 139 -10.25 10.54 -2.10
C ARG A 139 -10.94 11.74 -2.77
N VAL A 140 -11.50 12.65 -2.00
CA VAL A 140 -12.10 13.89 -2.54
C VAL A 140 -11.07 14.69 -3.33
N ARG A 141 -9.82 14.80 -2.86
CA ARG A 141 -8.76 15.51 -3.59
C ARG A 141 -8.42 14.87 -4.94
N THR A 142 -8.54 13.56 -5.09
CA THR A 142 -8.24 12.89 -6.38
C THR A 142 -9.23 13.28 -7.48
N LEU A 143 -10.44 13.76 -7.14
CA LEU A 143 -11.41 14.26 -8.11
C LEU A 143 -10.86 15.42 -8.95
N ALA A 144 -10.00 16.25 -8.36
CA ALA A 144 -9.40 17.37 -9.07
C ALA A 144 -8.46 16.95 -10.22
N SER A 145 -7.89 15.75 -10.15
CA SER A 145 -7.01 15.19 -11.20
C SER A 145 -7.71 14.18 -12.12
N ALA A 146 -8.95 13.79 -11.84
CA ALA A 146 -9.66 12.76 -12.59
C ALA A 146 -9.71 13.05 -14.09
N ARG A 147 -9.94 14.33 -14.47
CA ARG A 147 -9.99 14.75 -15.88
C ARG A 147 -8.66 14.59 -16.61
N SER A 148 -7.54 14.86 -15.96
CA SER A 148 -6.22 14.73 -16.57
C SER A 148 -5.69 13.30 -16.56
N SER A 149 -6.17 12.46 -15.65
CA SER A 149 -5.71 11.07 -15.51
C SER A 149 -6.54 10.06 -16.31
N SER A 150 -7.82 10.39 -16.66
CA SER A 150 -8.75 9.43 -17.28
C SER A 150 -9.10 9.77 -18.75
N GLY A 151 -8.47 10.77 -19.35
CA GLY A 151 -8.73 11.15 -20.76
C GLY A 151 -10.22 11.37 -21.02
N ASP A 152 -10.75 10.82 -22.12
CA ASP A 152 -12.16 10.96 -22.49
C ASP A 152 -13.13 10.22 -21.57
N ALA A 153 -12.66 9.22 -20.81
CA ALA A 153 -13.45 8.46 -19.83
C ALA A 153 -13.58 9.16 -18.45
N TRP A 154 -13.11 10.41 -18.33
CA TRP A 154 -13.14 11.13 -17.05
C TRP A 154 -14.54 11.28 -16.42
N PRO A 155 -15.65 11.45 -17.18
CA PRO A 155 -16.97 11.57 -16.55
C PRO A 155 -17.39 10.29 -15.84
N ASP A 156 -17.13 9.13 -16.44
CA ASP A 156 -17.42 7.83 -15.85
C ASP A 156 -16.56 7.57 -14.61
N ALA A 157 -15.29 7.92 -14.67
CA ALA A 157 -14.36 7.81 -13.53
C ALA A 157 -14.79 8.69 -12.36
N VAL A 158 -15.22 9.92 -12.62
CA VAL A 158 -15.76 10.83 -11.59
C VAL A 158 -17.05 10.31 -11.01
N LEU A 159 -17.98 9.84 -11.84
CA LEU A 159 -19.26 9.30 -11.39
C LEU A 159 -19.04 8.04 -10.52
N ALA A 160 -18.14 7.17 -10.92
CA ALA A 160 -17.77 5.99 -10.13
C ALA A 160 -17.18 6.38 -8.76
N GLU A 161 -16.31 7.40 -8.70
CA GLU A 161 -15.76 7.87 -7.45
C GLU A 161 -16.82 8.57 -6.57
N PHE A 162 -17.75 9.33 -7.17
CA PHE A 162 -18.89 9.90 -6.44
C PHE A 162 -19.76 8.81 -5.83
N ALA A 163 -20.04 7.73 -6.59
CA ALA A 163 -20.80 6.58 -6.09
C ALA A 163 -20.09 5.88 -4.93
N ARG A 164 -18.77 5.69 -5.03
CA ARG A 164 -17.96 5.10 -3.94
C ARG A 164 -17.96 5.98 -2.69
N LEU A 165 -17.82 7.31 -2.84
CA LEU A 165 -17.88 8.27 -1.73
C LEU A 165 -19.27 8.28 -1.08
N HIS A 166 -20.33 8.34 -1.88
CA HIS A 166 -21.71 8.25 -1.40
C HIS A 166 -21.93 6.93 -0.61
N LEU A 167 -21.55 5.80 -1.19
CA LEU A 167 -21.66 4.50 -0.53
C LEU A 167 -20.90 4.47 0.80
N LEU A 168 -19.74 5.13 0.90
CA LEU A 168 -18.98 5.21 2.15
C LEU A 168 -19.70 6.06 3.20
N CYS A 169 -20.37 7.16 2.81
CA CYS A 169 -21.22 7.96 3.68
C CYS A 169 -22.40 7.13 4.22
N GLN A 170 -23.07 6.38 3.36
CA GLN A 170 -24.17 5.49 3.73
C GLN A 170 -23.71 4.34 4.64
N ALA A 171 -22.55 3.74 4.34
CA ALA A 171 -21.97 2.67 5.15
C ALA A 171 -21.61 3.18 6.58
N TRP A 172 -21.14 4.41 6.72
CA TRP A 172 -20.90 5.00 8.04
C TRP A 172 -22.20 5.21 8.84
N THR A 173 -23.23 5.72 8.20
CA THR A 173 -24.54 5.94 8.83
C THR A 173 -25.14 4.64 9.39
N ARG A 174 -24.89 3.53 8.70
CA ARG A 174 -25.38 2.20 9.06
C ARG A 174 -24.29 1.30 9.66
N LEU A 175 -23.21 1.89 10.18
CA LEU A 175 -22.01 1.16 10.61
C LEU A 175 -22.32 0.03 11.59
N ALA A 176 -23.22 0.25 12.55
CA ALA A 176 -23.59 -0.75 13.56
C ALA A 176 -24.35 -1.96 13.00
N GLU A 177 -24.94 -1.84 11.80
CA GLU A 177 -25.68 -2.91 11.14
C GLU A 177 -24.76 -3.80 10.30
N LEU A 178 -23.53 -3.33 9.98
CA LEU A 178 -22.59 -4.05 9.14
C LEU A 178 -21.88 -5.17 9.93
N PRO A 179 -21.46 -6.25 9.24
CA PRO A 179 -20.60 -7.27 9.84
C PRO A 179 -19.31 -6.66 10.41
N PRO A 180 -18.72 -7.20 11.49
CA PRO A 180 -17.54 -6.62 12.14
C PRO A 180 -16.37 -6.30 11.20
N ALA A 181 -16.01 -7.22 10.32
CA ALA A 181 -14.94 -7.01 9.33
C ALA A 181 -15.23 -5.85 8.37
N MET A 182 -16.50 -5.66 7.97
CA MET A 182 -16.91 -4.53 7.14
C MET A 182 -16.89 -3.22 7.94
N GLN A 183 -17.26 -3.24 9.22
CA GLN A 183 -17.10 -2.06 10.08
C GLN A 183 -15.65 -1.59 10.14
N ASP A 184 -14.71 -2.53 10.28
CA ASP A 184 -13.28 -2.20 10.32
C ASP A 184 -12.78 -1.69 8.96
N THR A 185 -13.26 -2.28 7.85
CA THR A 185 -13.00 -1.77 6.50
C THR A 185 -13.49 -0.33 6.35
N VAL A 186 -14.74 -0.03 6.72
CA VAL A 186 -15.31 1.34 6.64
C VAL A 186 -14.51 2.32 7.51
N ARG A 187 -14.19 1.95 8.76
CA ARG A 187 -13.37 2.80 9.65
C ARG A 187 -12.02 3.13 9.02
N ARG A 188 -11.36 2.14 8.44
CA ARG A 188 -10.08 2.33 7.77
C ARG A 188 -10.20 3.22 6.53
N ARG A 189 -11.23 3.03 5.69
CA ARG A 189 -11.47 3.86 4.49
C ARG A 189 -11.73 5.33 4.87
N ILE A 190 -12.36 5.59 6.00
CA ILE A 190 -12.53 6.96 6.53
C ILE A 190 -11.20 7.55 7.02
N GLY A 191 -10.24 6.72 7.40
CA GLY A 191 -8.93 7.14 7.90
C GLY A 191 -8.80 7.03 9.42
N ILE A 192 -9.62 6.20 10.07
CA ILE A 192 -9.45 5.85 11.48
C ILE A 192 -8.33 4.81 11.56
N SER A 193 -7.22 5.19 12.18
CA SER A 193 -6.09 4.31 12.37
C SER A 193 -6.36 3.27 13.46
N VAL A 194 -6.01 2.02 13.20
CA VAL A 194 -5.95 0.96 14.20
C VAL A 194 -4.58 0.99 14.86
N ASP A 195 -4.54 0.77 16.17
CA ASP A 195 -3.30 0.70 16.95
C ASP A 195 -2.49 -0.55 16.52
N ALA A 196 -1.20 -0.35 16.23
CA ALA A 196 -0.34 -1.43 15.76
C ALA A 196 -0.20 -2.56 16.80
N ASP A 197 -0.16 -2.22 18.09
CA ASP A 197 -0.05 -3.21 19.16
C ASP A 197 -1.37 -3.99 19.36
N ALA A 198 -2.51 -3.34 19.09
CA ALA A 198 -3.80 -4.04 19.07
C ALA A 198 -3.84 -5.07 17.93
N VAL A 199 -3.34 -4.72 16.75
CA VAL A 199 -3.24 -5.67 15.63
C VAL A 199 -2.33 -6.85 15.99
N ARG A 200 -1.15 -6.59 16.57
CA ARG A 200 -0.22 -7.65 17.00
C ARG A 200 -0.84 -8.61 18.02
N ARG A 201 -1.68 -8.07 18.92
CA ARG A 201 -2.30 -8.86 19.98
C ARG A 201 -3.48 -9.69 19.47
N ASP A 202 -4.33 -9.09 18.64
CA ASP A 202 -5.67 -9.59 18.33
C ASP A 202 -5.81 -10.04 16.85
N GLY A 203 -4.83 -9.75 16.00
CA GLY A 203 -4.87 -10.05 14.56
C GLY A 203 -4.65 -11.53 14.24
N GLU A 204 -5.16 -11.95 13.08
CA GLU A 204 -4.92 -13.29 12.54
C GLU A 204 -3.44 -13.47 12.21
N ARG A 205 -2.83 -14.54 12.70
CA ARG A 205 -1.42 -14.87 12.49
C ARG A 205 -1.27 -15.96 11.44
N VAL A 206 -0.37 -15.73 10.48
CA VAL A 206 -0.04 -16.70 9.42
C VAL A 206 1.47 -16.80 9.30
N ALA A 207 2.02 -17.93 9.71
CA ALA A 207 3.43 -18.27 9.50
C ALA A 207 3.56 -18.95 8.14
N ASP A 208 4.47 -18.45 7.29
CA ASP A 208 4.68 -18.98 5.94
C ASP A 208 6.05 -18.54 5.40
N ARG A 209 6.39 -19.07 4.23
CA ARG A 209 7.48 -18.56 3.39
C ARG A 209 6.91 -17.49 2.46
N TRP A 210 7.21 -16.24 2.76
CA TRP A 210 6.62 -15.08 2.09
C TRP A 210 7.50 -14.58 0.94
N HIS A 211 7.02 -14.74 -0.30
CA HIS A 211 7.66 -14.19 -1.49
C HIS A 211 7.41 -12.69 -1.60
N VAL A 212 8.45 -11.89 -1.70
CA VAL A 212 8.34 -10.45 -1.98
C VAL A 212 8.03 -10.27 -3.46
N LEU A 213 6.79 -9.89 -3.74
CA LEU A 213 6.28 -9.74 -5.11
C LEU A 213 6.68 -8.41 -5.74
N GLY A 214 6.68 -7.34 -4.96
CA GLY A 214 6.99 -6.01 -5.45
C GLY A 214 6.81 -4.93 -4.40
N SER A 215 7.28 -3.74 -4.71
CA SER A 215 7.09 -2.56 -3.86
C SER A 215 6.80 -1.33 -4.69
N ARG A 216 6.04 -0.40 -4.12
CA ARG A 216 5.68 0.87 -4.75
C ARG A 216 5.68 1.99 -3.74
N ASP A 217 6.32 3.10 -4.11
CA ASP A 217 6.29 4.34 -3.35
C ASP A 217 5.25 5.29 -3.93
N ARG A 218 4.43 5.90 -3.07
CA ARG A 218 3.44 6.91 -3.43
C ARG A 218 3.64 8.15 -2.57
N ALA A 219 3.48 9.33 -3.16
CA ALA A 219 3.35 10.55 -2.39
C ALA A 219 1.98 10.58 -1.69
N ALA A 220 1.98 10.77 -0.38
CA ALA A 220 0.78 10.85 0.45
C ALA A 220 0.87 12.10 1.33
N ASP A 221 0.29 13.21 0.89
CA ASP A 221 0.42 14.54 1.52
C ASP A 221 1.89 14.94 1.76
N LYS A 222 2.31 14.92 3.03
CA LYS A 222 3.66 15.28 3.49
C LYS A 222 4.55 14.06 3.75
N LEU A 223 4.11 12.88 3.34
CA LEU A 223 4.79 11.62 3.55
C LEU A 223 5.03 10.90 2.22
N THR A 224 5.96 9.97 2.23
CA THR A 224 6.09 8.92 1.22
C THR A 224 5.55 7.63 1.84
N GLU A 225 4.52 7.05 1.22
CA GLU A 225 3.97 5.76 1.56
C GLU A 225 4.63 4.69 0.69
N ARG A 226 5.16 3.65 1.30
CA ARG A 226 5.64 2.44 0.62
C ARG A 226 4.70 1.29 0.90
N ARG A 227 4.21 0.66 -0.17
CA ARG A 227 3.52 -0.62 -0.13
C ARG A 227 4.49 -1.70 -0.57
N ILE A 228 4.57 -2.79 0.20
CA ILE A 228 5.33 -3.98 -0.16
C ILE A 228 4.36 -5.15 -0.19
N TRP A 229 4.28 -5.82 -1.32
CA TRP A 229 3.40 -6.95 -1.52
C TRP A 229 4.17 -8.25 -1.36
N LEU A 230 3.57 -9.19 -0.61
CA LEU A 230 4.12 -10.51 -0.38
C LEU A 230 3.04 -11.57 -0.62
N ARG A 231 3.46 -12.79 -0.95
CA ARG A 231 2.59 -13.95 -1.09
C ARG A 231 3.15 -15.13 -0.33
N GLY A 232 2.32 -15.76 0.49
CA GLY A 232 2.66 -17.01 1.19
C GLY A 232 2.75 -18.17 0.20
N ALA A 233 3.83 -18.93 0.28
CA ALA A 233 4.08 -20.06 -0.62
C ALA A 233 3.14 -21.23 -0.38
N GLU A 234 2.73 -21.44 0.88
CA GLU A 234 1.88 -22.55 1.31
C GLU A 234 0.42 -22.11 1.44
N SER A 235 0.18 -20.98 2.10
CA SER A 235 -1.17 -20.44 2.32
C SER A 235 -1.78 -19.81 1.09
N GLY A 236 -0.97 -19.39 0.09
CA GLY A 236 -1.42 -18.60 -1.04
C GLY A 236 -1.92 -17.18 -0.68
N ARG A 237 -1.87 -16.83 0.62
CA ARG A 237 -2.35 -15.53 1.14
C ARG A 237 -1.48 -14.40 0.60
N THR A 238 -2.12 -13.30 0.24
CA THR A 238 -1.41 -12.06 -0.11
C THR A 238 -1.36 -11.15 1.11
N ALA A 239 -0.18 -10.61 1.41
CA ALA A 239 0.03 -9.63 2.46
C ALA A 239 0.56 -8.31 1.87
N MET A 240 0.16 -7.20 2.47
CA MET A 240 0.64 -5.86 2.15
C MET A 240 1.23 -5.23 3.41
N LEU A 241 2.52 -4.95 3.39
CA LEU A 241 3.19 -4.15 4.42
C LEU A 241 3.16 -2.68 4.01
N LEU A 242 2.87 -1.81 4.98
CA LEU A 242 2.84 -0.37 4.81
C LEU A 242 3.96 0.28 5.64
N ALA A 243 4.79 1.06 4.97
CA ALA A 243 5.81 1.87 5.65
C ALA A 243 5.68 3.34 5.21
N PHE A 244 6.02 4.24 6.12
CA PHE A 244 5.95 5.68 5.87
C PHE A 244 7.31 6.31 6.11
N GLY A 245 7.68 7.24 5.23
CA GLY A 245 8.85 8.10 5.34
C GLY A 245 8.44 9.57 5.28
N ALA A 246 9.33 10.49 5.69
CA ALA A 246 9.12 11.92 5.45
C ALA A 246 9.06 12.19 3.94
N MET A 247 8.40 13.28 3.55
CA MET A 247 8.29 13.66 2.14
C MET A 247 9.66 13.67 1.45
N GLN A 248 9.75 13.00 0.30
CA GLN A 248 10.99 12.79 -0.48
C GLN A 248 12.06 11.90 0.22
N GLN A 249 11.74 11.27 1.33
CA GLN A 249 12.59 10.25 1.94
C GLN A 249 11.95 8.87 1.76
N ALA A 250 12.75 7.90 1.31
CA ALA A 250 12.28 6.53 1.23
C ALA A 250 11.98 5.98 2.63
N PRO A 251 10.85 5.31 2.82
CA PRO A 251 10.56 4.60 4.06
C PRO A 251 11.65 3.60 4.43
N ALA A 252 11.87 3.42 5.73
CA ALA A 252 12.98 2.58 6.22
C ALA A 252 12.80 1.09 5.91
N LEU A 253 11.55 0.61 5.81
CA LEU A 253 11.29 -0.78 5.44
C LEU A 253 11.53 -0.98 3.95
N ALA A 254 12.46 -1.86 3.60
CA ALA A 254 12.76 -2.23 2.23
C ALA A 254 13.07 -3.74 2.18
N LEU A 255 12.23 -4.49 1.49
CA LEU A 255 12.44 -5.91 1.24
C LEU A 255 12.85 -6.08 -0.23
N PRO A 256 13.94 -6.80 -0.52
CA PRO A 256 14.36 -7.06 -1.89
C PRO A 256 13.28 -7.84 -2.66
N VAL A 257 12.94 -7.39 -3.85
CA VAL A 257 11.99 -8.07 -4.74
C VAL A 257 12.57 -9.42 -5.16
N GLY A 258 11.75 -10.47 -5.14
CA GLY A 258 12.17 -11.86 -5.40
C GLY A 258 12.78 -12.57 -4.19
N ALA A 259 12.98 -11.89 -3.06
CA ALA A 259 13.36 -12.54 -1.82
C ALA A 259 12.20 -13.32 -1.21
N VAL A 260 12.52 -14.41 -0.50
CA VAL A 260 11.57 -15.21 0.28
C VAL A 260 11.96 -15.13 1.75
N TYR A 261 11.02 -14.75 2.57
CA TYR A 261 11.20 -14.64 4.02
C TYR A 261 10.44 -15.73 4.76
N GLN A 262 11.10 -16.43 5.65
CA GLN A 262 10.41 -17.22 6.66
C GLN A 262 9.94 -16.28 7.75
N ALA A 263 8.64 -16.00 7.82
CA ALA A 263 8.10 -15.01 8.74
C ALA A 263 6.66 -15.31 9.15
N GLU A 264 6.23 -14.69 10.24
CA GLU A 264 4.83 -14.65 10.67
C GLU A 264 4.24 -13.27 10.32
N MET A 265 3.13 -13.27 9.58
CA MET A 265 2.35 -12.07 9.30
C MET A 265 1.16 -11.99 10.22
N VAL A 266 0.90 -10.79 10.78
CA VAL A 266 -0.27 -10.50 11.60
C VAL A 266 -1.18 -9.56 10.83
N PHE A 267 -2.35 -10.05 10.44
CA PHE A 267 -3.27 -9.33 9.57
C PHE A 267 -4.20 -8.38 10.32
N HIS A 268 -4.49 -7.23 9.71
CA HIS A 268 -5.55 -6.36 10.17
C HIS A 268 -6.91 -7.01 9.91
N SER A 269 -7.86 -6.79 10.83
CA SER A 269 -9.25 -7.21 10.64
C SER A 269 -9.91 -6.33 9.58
N GLU A 270 -10.26 -6.93 8.44
CA GLU A 270 -10.93 -6.30 7.30
C GLU A 270 -11.68 -7.37 6.50
N VAL A 271 -12.63 -6.98 5.65
CA VAL A 271 -13.33 -7.92 4.76
C VAL A 271 -12.34 -8.64 3.83
N LEU A 272 -11.36 -7.88 3.32
CA LEU A 272 -10.24 -8.40 2.54
C LEU A 272 -8.96 -8.11 3.31
N PRO A 273 -8.49 -9.01 4.17
CA PRO A 273 -7.35 -8.76 5.05
C PRO A 273 -6.03 -8.86 4.26
N LEU A 274 -5.69 -7.78 3.56
CA LEU A 274 -4.42 -7.65 2.84
C LEU A 274 -3.35 -7.00 3.72
N ARG A 275 -3.73 -5.96 4.48
CA ARG A 275 -2.77 -5.25 5.31
C ARG A 275 -2.30 -6.13 6.45
N ALA A 276 -0.97 -6.25 6.58
CA ALA A 276 -0.34 -7.04 7.64
C ALA A 276 0.84 -6.30 8.28
N GLN A 277 1.25 -6.79 9.42
CA GLN A 277 2.52 -6.48 10.07
C GLN A 277 3.37 -7.74 10.03
N MET A 278 4.63 -7.62 9.66
CA MET A 278 5.59 -8.71 9.72
C MET A 278 6.23 -8.70 11.11
N GLU A 279 6.12 -9.82 11.80
CA GLU A 279 6.93 -10.09 12.97
C GLU A 279 8.37 -10.42 12.53
N THR A 280 9.15 -11.07 13.34
CA THR A 280 10.51 -11.46 12.96
C THR A 280 10.52 -12.28 11.68
N GLY A 281 11.45 -11.95 10.76
CA GLY A 281 11.57 -12.69 9.50
C GLY A 281 13.02 -12.77 9.05
N GLU A 282 13.40 -13.94 8.55
CA GLU A 282 14.74 -14.20 7.99
C GLU A 282 14.63 -14.48 6.49
N ILE A 283 15.63 -14.03 5.72
CA ILE A 283 15.70 -14.36 4.29
C ILE A 283 16.02 -15.86 4.16
N ALA A 284 15.11 -16.62 3.55
CA ALA A 284 15.28 -18.04 3.34
C ALA A 284 15.94 -18.36 1.99
N THR A 285 15.61 -17.61 0.94
CA THR A 285 16.13 -17.83 -0.43
C THR A 285 15.93 -16.58 -1.30
N MET A 286 16.46 -16.62 -2.52
CA MET A 286 16.30 -15.58 -3.53
C MET A 286 15.92 -16.20 -4.88
N GLY A 287 15.27 -15.43 -5.74
CA GLY A 287 15.10 -15.74 -7.16
C GLY A 287 13.88 -16.59 -7.53
N ALA A 288 13.09 -17.06 -6.57
CA ALA A 288 11.93 -17.88 -6.89
C ALA A 288 10.84 -17.06 -7.63
N SER A 289 10.41 -17.53 -8.81
CA SER A 289 9.23 -17.00 -9.50
C SER A 289 7.97 -17.48 -8.79
N PRO A 290 7.04 -16.58 -8.41
CA PRO A 290 5.78 -16.99 -7.81
C PRO A 290 4.87 -17.67 -8.85
N ALA A 291 3.97 -18.54 -8.40
CA ALA A 291 2.92 -19.08 -9.25
C ALA A 291 1.99 -17.95 -9.72
N GLY A 292 1.73 -17.88 -11.01
CA GLY A 292 0.85 -16.89 -11.62
C GLY A 292 -0.46 -17.50 -12.13
N ALA A 293 -1.38 -16.62 -12.52
CA ALA A 293 -2.69 -16.94 -13.08
C ALA A 293 -2.81 -16.36 -14.51
N THR A 294 -3.89 -16.69 -15.22
CA THR A 294 -4.24 -16.04 -16.50
C THR A 294 -4.78 -14.63 -16.27
N LEU A 295 -4.83 -13.81 -17.31
CA LEU A 295 -5.46 -12.48 -17.24
C LEU A 295 -6.94 -12.56 -16.88
N GLN A 296 -7.66 -13.60 -17.30
CA GLN A 296 -9.05 -13.80 -16.89
C GLN A 296 -9.17 -14.03 -15.40
N ALA A 297 -8.38 -14.95 -14.85
CA ALA A 297 -8.42 -15.23 -13.42
C ALA A 297 -7.98 -13.99 -12.58
N ALA A 298 -7.09 -13.17 -13.11
CA ALA A 298 -6.71 -11.90 -12.48
C ALA A 298 -7.87 -10.88 -12.47
N ALA A 299 -8.61 -10.77 -13.58
CA ALA A 299 -9.80 -9.92 -13.69
C ALA A 299 -10.93 -10.41 -12.78
N ASP A 300 -11.17 -11.73 -12.74
CA ASP A 300 -12.19 -12.33 -11.86
C ASP A 300 -11.84 -12.08 -10.37
N ALA A 301 -10.58 -12.25 -9.99
CA ALA A 301 -10.13 -11.96 -8.62
C ALA A 301 -10.31 -10.49 -8.23
N PHE A 302 -10.12 -9.54 -9.16
CA PHE A 302 -10.40 -8.13 -8.92
C PHE A 302 -11.89 -7.85 -8.81
N ALA A 303 -12.71 -8.48 -9.65
CA ALA A 303 -14.19 -8.38 -9.58
C ALA A 303 -14.73 -8.91 -8.25
N ASP A 304 -14.24 -10.05 -7.78
CA ASP A 304 -14.58 -10.61 -6.47
C ASP A 304 -14.16 -9.69 -5.32
N ALA A 305 -12.98 -9.09 -5.44
CA ALA A 305 -12.49 -8.12 -4.46
C ALA A 305 -13.38 -6.87 -4.40
N LEU A 306 -13.81 -6.34 -5.55
CA LEU A 306 -14.75 -5.20 -5.63
C LEU A 306 -16.13 -5.56 -5.08
N ALA A 307 -16.61 -6.78 -5.30
CA ALA A 307 -17.87 -7.24 -4.74
C ALA A 307 -17.83 -7.31 -3.20
N ALA A 308 -16.68 -7.64 -2.62
CA ALA A 308 -16.49 -7.72 -1.18
C ALA A 308 -16.18 -6.34 -0.55
N ASP A 309 -15.35 -5.52 -1.19
CA ASP A 309 -14.96 -4.18 -0.76
C ASP A 309 -14.98 -3.22 -1.96
N PRO A 310 -16.08 -2.47 -2.17
CA PRO A 310 -16.25 -1.61 -3.34
C PRO A 310 -15.30 -0.40 -3.39
N TRP A 311 -14.54 -0.17 -2.33
CA TRP A 311 -13.54 0.92 -2.25
C TRP A 311 -12.12 0.46 -2.60
N GLN A 312 -11.94 -0.73 -3.18
CA GLN A 312 -10.64 -1.17 -3.69
C GLN A 312 -10.25 -0.35 -4.92
N ASP A 313 -9.03 0.20 -4.91
CA ASP A 313 -8.47 0.94 -6.05
C ASP A 313 -7.72 0.02 -7.02
N GLY A 314 -7.34 -1.17 -6.57
CA GLY A 314 -6.64 -2.19 -7.34
C GLY A 314 -6.45 -3.46 -6.53
N TRP A 315 -6.12 -4.56 -7.22
CA TRP A 315 -5.94 -5.87 -6.62
C TRP A 315 -4.58 -6.47 -7.02
N PRO A 316 -3.80 -6.99 -6.05
CA PRO A 316 -2.50 -7.58 -6.35
C PRO A 316 -2.67 -8.90 -7.11
N VAL A 317 -2.07 -8.99 -8.28
CA VAL A 317 -2.13 -10.17 -9.15
C VAL A 317 -0.75 -10.56 -9.65
N VAL A 318 -0.55 -11.86 -9.86
CA VAL A 318 0.60 -12.42 -10.57
C VAL A 318 0.07 -13.05 -11.85
N VAL A 319 0.48 -12.56 -13.00
CA VAL A 319 0.11 -13.09 -14.31
C VAL A 319 1.28 -13.90 -14.85
N ALA A 320 1.04 -15.17 -15.16
CA ALA A 320 2.04 -16.05 -15.75
C ALA A 320 1.93 -16.08 -17.28
N ASP A 321 3.01 -16.49 -17.93
CA ASP A 321 3.08 -16.74 -19.36
C ASP A 321 2.58 -15.57 -20.23
N ALA A 322 2.83 -14.35 -19.76
CA ALA A 322 2.35 -13.13 -20.40
C ALA A 322 3.44 -12.45 -21.24
N VAL A 323 3.06 -11.94 -22.40
CA VAL A 323 3.95 -11.25 -23.32
C VAL A 323 3.55 -9.78 -23.42
N PRO A 324 4.42 -8.84 -23.02
CA PRO A 324 4.19 -7.41 -23.23
C PRO A 324 4.43 -7.02 -24.69
N ASP A 325 3.65 -6.06 -25.19
CA ASP A 325 3.87 -5.48 -26.53
C ASP A 325 4.26 -4.00 -26.46
N ARG A 326 4.59 -3.44 -27.64
CA ARG A 326 5.04 -2.03 -27.78
C ARG A 326 3.89 -1.02 -27.67
N ASP A 327 2.66 -1.49 -27.81
CA ASP A 327 1.47 -0.65 -27.74
C ASP A 327 1.03 -0.44 -26.27
N GLY A 328 1.78 -1.03 -25.34
CA GLY A 328 1.53 -0.92 -23.91
C GLY A 328 0.44 -1.87 -23.43
N GLU A 329 0.33 -3.04 -24.03
CA GLU A 329 -0.56 -4.11 -23.60
C GLU A 329 0.22 -5.32 -23.12
N LEU A 330 -0.39 -6.11 -22.23
CA LEU A 330 0.07 -7.42 -21.80
C LEU A 330 -0.91 -8.47 -22.33
N ALA A 331 -0.40 -9.45 -23.08
CA ALA A 331 -1.19 -10.56 -23.61
C ALA A 331 -0.84 -11.87 -22.88
N ASP A 332 -1.85 -12.68 -22.53
CA ASP A 332 -1.65 -14.04 -22.01
C ASP A 332 -1.61 -15.10 -23.13
N ALA A 333 -1.34 -16.34 -22.75
CA ALA A 333 -1.29 -17.48 -23.68
C ALA A 333 -2.64 -17.77 -24.37
N GLU A 334 -3.76 -17.29 -23.80
CA GLU A 334 -5.10 -17.42 -24.36
C GLU A 334 -5.45 -16.30 -25.35
N GLY A 335 -4.52 -15.34 -25.54
CA GLY A 335 -4.68 -14.20 -26.44
C GLY A 335 -5.51 -13.06 -25.86
N ARG A 336 -5.83 -13.09 -24.57
CA ARG A 336 -6.45 -11.95 -23.87
C ARG A 336 -5.44 -10.86 -23.68
N ARG A 337 -5.90 -9.61 -23.71
CA ARG A 337 -5.06 -8.43 -23.57
C ARG A 337 -5.57 -7.51 -22.47
N VAL A 338 -4.65 -6.86 -21.78
CA VAL A 338 -4.94 -5.82 -20.79
C VAL A 338 -3.97 -4.65 -20.99
N PRO A 339 -4.45 -3.39 -20.93
CA PRO A 339 -3.58 -2.22 -20.97
C PRO A 339 -2.60 -2.21 -19.79
N LEU A 340 -1.35 -1.82 -20.05
CA LEU A 340 -0.33 -1.59 -19.02
C LEU A 340 -0.37 -0.12 -18.60
N ILE A 341 -0.61 0.13 -17.34
CA ILE A 341 -0.65 1.47 -16.76
C ILE A 341 0.70 1.76 -16.10
N CYS A 342 1.64 2.24 -16.86
CA CYS A 342 3.00 2.54 -16.38
C CYS A 342 3.66 3.67 -17.18
N GLU A 343 4.78 4.17 -16.67
CA GLU A 343 5.63 5.11 -17.38
C GLU A 343 6.42 4.39 -18.47
N ASP A 344 6.81 5.11 -19.54
CA ASP A 344 7.57 4.58 -20.65
C ASP A 344 8.84 3.81 -20.22
N ALA A 345 9.52 4.31 -19.19
CA ALA A 345 10.73 3.67 -18.67
C ALA A 345 10.47 2.27 -18.10
N ALA A 346 9.31 2.04 -17.47
CA ALA A 346 8.89 0.75 -16.95
C ALA A 346 8.48 -0.19 -18.11
N LEU A 347 7.74 0.33 -19.09
CA LEU A 347 7.37 -0.43 -20.30
C LEU A 347 8.61 -0.92 -21.04
N TRP A 348 9.56 -0.02 -21.32
CA TRP A 348 10.80 -0.41 -22.01
C TRP A 348 11.62 -1.42 -21.23
N ARG A 349 11.64 -1.33 -19.90
CA ARG A 349 12.32 -2.32 -19.05
C ARG A 349 11.62 -3.67 -19.12
N LEU A 350 10.29 -3.70 -19.06
CA LEU A 350 9.48 -4.92 -19.17
C LEU A 350 9.71 -5.60 -20.53
N LEU A 351 9.69 -4.84 -21.63
CA LEU A 351 9.98 -5.32 -22.99
C LEU A 351 11.40 -5.88 -23.10
N ALA A 352 12.39 -5.18 -22.53
CA ALA A 352 13.79 -5.62 -22.57
C ALA A 352 14.00 -6.93 -21.79
N VAL A 353 13.33 -7.11 -20.65
CA VAL A 353 13.43 -8.34 -19.85
C VAL A 353 12.70 -9.50 -20.55
N SER A 354 11.53 -9.25 -21.13
CA SER A 354 10.76 -10.25 -21.87
C SER A 354 11.49 -10.71 -23.13
N GLY A 355 12.13 -9.77 -23.87
CA GLY A 355 12.73 -10.07 -25.18
C GLY A 355 11.70 -10.64 -26.19
N GLY A 356 10.41 -10.41 -25.99
CA GLY A 356 9.32 -10.97 -26.78
C GLY A 356 8.90 -12.39 -26.38
N HIS A 357 9.44 -12.91 -25.28
CA HIS A 357 9.08 -14.23 -24.72
C HIS A 357 8.11 -14.08 -23.55
N PRO A 358 7.34 -15.15 -23.22
CA PRO A 358 6.49 -15.16 -22.04
C PRO A 358 7.28 -14.94 -20.75
N VAL A 359 6.73 -14.11 -19.87
CA VAL A 359 7.29 -13.78 -18.55
C VAL A 359 6.20 -13.84 -17.48
N THR A 360 6.60 -13.91 -16.22
CA THR A 360 5.67 -13.73 -15.10
C THR A 360 5.71 -12.28 -14.64
N VAL A 361 4.55 -11.63 -14.54
CA VAL A 361 4.42 -10.22 -14.16
C VAL A 361 3.57 -10.10 -12.89
N PHE A 362 4.10 -9.43 -11.88
CA PHE A 362 3.31 -8.97 -10.73
C PHE A 362 2.92 -7.51 -10.92
N GLY A 363 1.69 -7.20 -10.57
CA GLY A 363 1.17 -5.84 -10.59
C GLY A 363 -0.12 -5.67 -9.81
N GLU A 364 -0.64 -4.43 -9.80
CA GLU A 364 -1.96 -4.11 -9.28
C GLU A 364 -2.95 -4.02 -10.47
N TYR A 365 -3.94 -4.92 -10.51
CA TYR A 365 -5.01 -4.89 -11.51
C TYR A 365 -6.04 -3.83 -11.10
N THR A 366 -6.39 -2.94 -12.02
CA THR A 366 -7.31 -1.81 -11.79
C THR A 366 -8.39 -1.79 -12.87
N ASP A 367 -9.37 -0.92 -12.74
CA ASP A 367 -10.39 -0.66 -13.77
C ASP A 367 -9.80 -0.11 -15.08
N ALA A 368 -8.63 0.53 -15.03
CA ALA A 368 -7.93 1.05 -16.21
C ALA A 368 -6.97 0.04 -16.86
N GLY A 369 -6.61 -1.05 -16.17
CA GLY A 369 -5.65 -2.04 -16.64
C GLY A 369 -4.73 -2.55 -15.54
N LEU A 370 -3.62 -3.19 -15.95
CA LEU A 370 -2.61 -3.72 -15.05
C LEU A 370 -1.48 -2.69 -14.84
N GLN A 371 -1.22 -2.34 -13.60
CA GLN A 371 -0.04 -1.57 -13.21
C GLN A 371 1.11 -2.51 -12.86
N PRO A 372 2.08 -2.75 -13.75
CA PRO A 372 3.15 -3.69 -13.54
C PRO A 372 4.16 -3.13 -12.52
N LEU A 373 4.64 -3.97 -11.61
CA LEU A 373 5.60 -3.61 -10.57
C LEU A 373 6.87 -4.45 -10.63
N THR A 374 6.75 -5.72 -11.06
CA THR A 374 7.86 -6.68 -11.11
C THR A 374 7.66 -7.63 -12.26
N VAL A 375 8.75 -8.02 -12.90
CA VAL A 375 8.79 -9.08 -13.90
C VAL A 375 9.82 -10.14 -13.51
N TRP A 376 9.49 -11.41 -13.70
CA TRP A 376 10.41 -12.53 -13.61
C TRP A 376 10.66 -13.08 -14.99
N ALA A 377 11.95 -13.14 -15.35
CA ALA A 377 12.43 -13.89 -16.51
C ALA A 377 13.41 -14.95 -16.02
N ALA A 378 13.16 -16.20 -16.33
CA ALA A 378 13.81 -17.35 -15.69
C ALA A 378 13.67 -17.26 -14.15
N GLU A 379 14.78 -17.17 -13.42
CA GLU A 379 14.77 -17.09 -11.95
C GLU A 379 15.03 -15.66 -11.41
N ALA A 380 15.24 -14.69 -12.30
CA ALA A 380 15.58 -13.33 -11.87
C ALA A 380 14.35 -12.43 -11.78
N ALA A 381 14.16 -11.79 -10.61
CA ALA A 381 13.15 -10.77 -10.39
C ALA A 381 13.72 -9.38 -10.73
N VAL A 382 13.00 -8.61 -11.56
CA VAL A 382 13.37 -7.25 -11.95
C VAL A 382 12.23 -6.31 -11.57
N ALA A 383 12.50 -5.32 -10.72
CA ALA A 383 11.56 -4.24 -10.41
C ALA A 383 11.41 -3.29 -11.61
N LEU A 384 10.20 -2.90 -11.92
CA LEU A 384 9.81 -2.06 -13.04
C LEU A 384 9.73 -0.56 -12.69
#